data_a3d06ece7b2090f80d0bad2943c36d94
#
_entry.id   a3d06ece7b2090f80d0bad2943c36d94
#
_cell.length_a   1.000
_cell.length_b   1.000
_cell.length_c   1.000
_cell.angle_alpha   90.00
_cell.angle_beta   90.00
_cell.angle_gamma   90.00
#
_symmetry.space_group_name_H-M   'P 1'
#
loop_
_entity.id
_entity.type
_entity.pdbx_description
1 polymer ?
#
loop_
_entity_poly.entity_id
_entity_poly.type
_entity_poly.pdbx_seq_one_letter_code
_entity_poly.pdbx_strand_id
1 'polypeptide(L)'
;MFKKFAIAVPMTLLALSSSMAFAADEVRSSINITADIPSKVFHAQPVSPDFGKDEKMDYVLGTGTLRDVAGMYDIQHTNGSVGAYVEGGPQPLFNGNATQNIPLTYTFNGKTLTGVSQEVVGDTESNGGMRAELRITAAKPTTTQVGLYAANPVVIFDAIPRIP
;
A
#
# COMPACT_ATOMS: atom_id res chain seq x y z
N MET A 1 -80.14 60.60 -25.26
CA MET A 1 -78.85 61.23 -25.47
C MET A 1 -77.81 60.51 -24.57
N PHE A 2 -77.19 59.49 -25.04
CA PHE A 2 -76.07 58.88 -24.33
C PHE A 2 -74.95 58.54 -25.28
N LYS A 3 -73.81 59.22 -25.10
CA LYS A 3 -72.63 59.04 -25.87
C LYS A 3 -71.92 57.74 -25.50
N LYS A 4 -71.69 56.87 -26.46
CA LYS A 4 -70.90 55.66 -26.29
C LYS A 4 -69.40 56.00 -26.34
N PHE A 5 -68.71 55.79 -25.25
CA PHE A 5 -67.25 55.76 -25.24
C PHE A 5 -66.74 54.35 -25.49
N ALA A 6 -66.05 54.18 -26.58
CA ALA A 6 -65.30 52.95 -26.86
C ALA A 6 -63.92 53.11 -26.26
N ILE A 7 -63.59 52.22 -25.33
CA ILE A 7 -62.26 52.11 -24.75
C ILE A 7 -61.51 51.02 -25.53
N ALA A 8 -60.55 51.41 -26.33
CA ALA A 8 -59.62 50.48 -26.97
C ALA A 8 -58.55 50.08 -25.96
N VAL A 9 -58.48 48.79 -25.63
CA VAL A 9 -57.44 48.23 -24.80
C VAL A 9 -56.31 47.75 -25.75
N PRO A 10 -55.06 48.22 -25.59
CA PRO A 10 -53.95 47.67 -26.38
C PRO A 10 -53.53 46.34 -25.76
N MET A 11 -53.60 45.32 -26.55
CA MET A 11 -53.15 43.96 -26.25
C MET A 11 -51.65 43.91 -26.43
N THR A 12 -50.90 44.05 -25.31
CA THR A 12 -49.45 43.86 -25.30
C THR A 12 -49.13 42.38 -25.38
N LEU A 13 -48.62 41.94 -26.51
CA LEU A 13 -48.06 40.60 -26.71
C LEU A 13 -46.76 40.49 -25.95
N LEU A 14 -46.79 39.84 -24.79
CA LEU A 14 -45.56 39.41 -24.11
C LEU A 14 -45.00 38.19 -24.84
N ALA A 15 -43.97 38.44 -25.66
CA ALA A 15 -43.14 37.37 -26.22
C ALA A 15 -42.28 36.79 -25.08
N LEU A 16 -42.67 35.63 -24.56
CA LEU A 16 -41.86 34.80 -23.71
C LEU A 16 -40.74 34.20 -24.54
N SER A 17 -39.58 34.85 -24.56
CA SER A 17 -38.32 34.25 -25.03
C SER A 17 -37.85 33.22 -24.03
N SER A 18 -38.24 31.96 -24.24
CA SER A 18 -37.64 30.82 -23.54
C SER A 18 -36.20 30.68 -23.99
N SER A 19 -35.25 31.22 -23.20
CA SER A 19 -33.84 30.87 -23.32
C SER A 19 -33.66 29.38 -23.04
N MET A 20 -33.43 28.60 -24.07
CA MET A 20 -32.93 27.24 -23.92
C MET A 20 -31.55 27.32 -23.32
N ALA A 21 -31.47 27.09 -22.01
CA ALA A 21 -30.19 26.82 -21.37
C ALA A 21 -29.71 25.46 -21.85
N PHE A 22 -28.77 25.44 -22.77
CA PHE A 22 -28.01 24.24 -23.07
C PHE A 22 -27.16 23.95 -21.83
N ALA A 23 -27.56 22.95 -21.05
CA ALA A 23 -26.68 22.39 -20.04
C ALA A 23 -25.50 21.76 -20.80
N ALA A 24 -24.33 22.35 -20.67
CA ALA A 24 -23.10 21.74 -21.14
C ALA A 24 -22.94 20.43 -20.36
N ASP A 25 -22.92 19.29 -21.04
CA ASP A 25 -22.61 18.00 -20.45
C ASP A 25 -21.13 18.03 -20.04
N GLU A 26 -20.87 18.30 -18.76
CA GLU A 26 -19.53 18.22 -18.18
C GLU A 26 -19.29 16.81 -17.65
N VAL A 27 -18.37 16.08 -18.28
CA VAL A 27 -17.87 14.81 -17.75
C VAL A 27 -16.65 15.09 -16.87
N ARG A 28 -16.77 14.80 -15.58
CA ARG A 28 -15.69 14.95 -14.61
C ARG A 28 -15.03 13.58 -14.40
N SER A 29 -13.72 13.51 -14.63
CA SER A 29 -12.90 12.35 -14.30
C SER A 29 -11.95 12.71 -13.16
N SER A 30 -12.00 11.92 -12.09
CA SER A 30 -11.13 12.07 -10.91
C SER A 30 -9.98 11.08 -11.03
N ILE A 31 -8.75 11.56 -11.02
CA ILE A 31 -7.55 10.73 -11.09
C ILE A 31 -6.78 10.91 -9.79
N ASN A 32 -6.61 9.84 -9.02
CA ASN A 32 -5.77 9.84 -7.84
C ASN A 32 -4.32 9.61 -8.25
N ILE A 33 -3.47 10.57 -7.95
CA ILE A 33 -2.03 10.48 -8.19
C ILE A 33 -1.33 10.59 -6.84
N THR A 34 -0.54 9.58 -6.49
CA THR A 34 0.32 9.58 -5.31
C THR A 34 1.77 9.44 -5.75
N ALA A 35 2.67 10.17 -5.09
CA ALA A 35 4.10 10.03 -5.27
C ALA A 35 4.74 9.97 -3.89
N ASP A 36 5.56 8.94 -3.65
CA ASP A 36 6.44 8.85 -2.50
C ASP A 36 7.86 9.23 -2.94
N ILE A 37 8.39 10.31 -2.33
CA ILE A 37 9.71 10.83 -2.67
C ILE A 37 10.63 10.58 -1.47
N PRO A 38 11.53 9.56 -1.56
CA PRO A 38 12.41 9.23 -0.46
C PRO A 38 13.39 10.35 -0.16
N SER A 39 13.85 10.42 1.09
CA SER A 39 14.93 11.31 1.45
C SER A 39 16.25 10.77 0.86
N LYS A 40 17.17 11.68 0.50
CA LYS A 40 18.51 11.30 0.05
C LYS A 40 19.41 10.79 1.18
N VAL A 41 18.98 10.97 2.44
CA VAL A 41 19.76 10.57 3.63
C VAL A 41 19.41 9.15 4.05
N PHE A 42 18.09 8.84 4.10
CA PHE A 42 17.60 7.52 4.47
C PHE A 42 16.37 7.15 3.65
N HIS A 43 16.39 5.96 3.08
CA HIS A 43 15.21 5.33 2.50
C HIS A 43 15.32 3.81 2.51
N ALA A 44 14.17 3.16 2.55
CA ALA A 44 13.99 1.72 2.38
C ALA A 44 12.68 1.52 1.61
N GLN A 45 12.78 1.22 0.32
CA GLN A 45 11.60 1.13 -0.55
C GLN A 45 11.63 -0.14 -1.39
N PRO A 46 10.48 -0.81 -1.58
CA PRO A 46 10.41 -1.94 -2.49
C PRO A 46 10.71 -1.48 -3.93
N VAL A 47 11.55 -2.24 -4.63
CA VAL A 47 11.88 -1.99 -6.05
C VAL A 47 10.64 -2.14 -6.93
N SER A 48 9.79 -3.12 -6.62
CA SER A 48 8.48 -3.26 -7.26
C SER A 48 7.45 -2.48 -6.46
N PRO A 49 6.75 -1.50 -7.05
CA PRO A 49 5.74 -0.71 -6.35
C PRO A 49 4.48 -1.51 -5.97
N ASP A 50 4.34 -2.72 -6.51
CA ASP A 50 3.23 -3.62 -6.20
C ASP A 50 3.56 -4.61 -5.08
N PHE A 51 4.84 -4.75 -4.71
CA PHE A 51 5.24 -5.63 -3.62
C PHE A 51 4.65 -5.16 -2.27
N GLY A 52 4.06 -6.09 -1.56
CA GLY A 52 3.39 -5.85 -0.27
C GLY A 52 1.91 -5.43 -0.36
N LYS A 53 1.31 -5.36 -1.57
CA LYS A 53 -0.11 -5.03 -1.73
C LYS A 53 -1.03 -6.24 -1.62
N ASP A 54 -0.74 -7.28 -2.41
CA ASP A 54 -1.57 -8.49 -2.51
C ASP A 54 -0.69 -9.75 -2.69
N GLU A 55 0.23 -9.98 -1.76
CA GLU A 55 1.13 -11.13 -1.82
C GLU A 55 0.40 -12.44 -1.50
N LYS A 56 0.72 -13.48 -2.26
CA LYS A 56 0.11 -14.79 -2.09
C LYS A 56 1.16 -15.89 -1.96
N MET A 57 1.00 -16.72 -0.95
CA MET A 57 1.77 -17.95 -0.76
C MET A 57 1.01 -19.13 -1.34
N ASP A 58 1.35 -19.55 -2.57
CA ASP A 58 0.72 -20.71 -3.21
C ASP A 58 1.14 -22.01 -2.53
N TYR A 59 0.18 -22.91 -2.29
CA TYR A 59 0.46 -24.22 -1.78
C TYR A 59 0.96 -25.15 -2.87
N VAL A 60 2.13 -25.77 -2.66
CA VAL A 60 2.78 -26.69 -3.58
C VAL A 60 2.43 -28.13 -3.18
N LEU A 61 1.49 -28.74 -3.91
CA LEU A 61 0.99 -30.10 -3.60
C LEU A 61 2.10 -31.17 -3.52
N GLY A 62 3.12 -31.07 -4.39
CA GLY A 62 4.20 -32.07 -4.45
C GLY A 62 5.10 -32.09 -3.23
N THR A 63 5.30 -30.97 -2.55
CA THR A 63 6.15 -30.83 -1.36
C THR A 63 5.34 -30.65 -0.07
N GLY A 64 4.08 -30.25 -0.21
CA GLY A 64 3.21 -29.89 0.90
C GLY A 64 3.66 -28.61 1.64
N THR A 65 4.25 -27.66 0.91
CA THR A 65 4.78 -26.40 1.44
C THR A 65 4.10 -25.19 0.79
N LEU A 66 4.17 -24.06 1.42
CA LEU A 66 3.81 -22.76 0.84
C LEU A 66 5.02 -22.17 0.11
N ARG A 67 4.79 -21.45 -0.98
CA ARG A 67 5.84 -20.68 -1.65
C ARG A 67 6.19 -19.47 -0.81
N ASP A 68 7.49 -19.16 -0.75
CA ASP A 68 7.96 -17.93 -0.14
C ASP A 68 7.43 -16.70 -0.87
N VAL A 69 7.18 -15.63 -0.13
CA VAL A 69 7.02 -14.29 -0.66
C VAL A 69 8.37 -13.58 -0.55
N ALA A 70 8.87 -13.03 -1.64
CA ALA A 70 10.15 -12.34 -1.64
C ALA A 70 10.10 -11.09 -2.54
N GLY A 71 10.72 -10.01 -2.08
CA GLY A 71 10.82 -8.75 -2.80
C GLY A 71 12.12 -8.03 -2.51
N MET A 72 12.66 -7.36 -3.56
CA MET A 72 13.85 -6.55 -3.42
C MET A 72 13.50 -5.14 -2.94
N TYR A 73 14.33 -4.60 -2.08
CA TYR A 73 14.26 -3.23 -1.57
C TYR A 73 15.51 -2.45 -1.97
N ASP A 74 15.33 -1.21 -2.39
CA ASP A 74 16.40 -0.23 -2.50
C ASP A 74 16.58 0.42 -1.12
N ILE A 75 17.79 0.32 -0.59
CA ILE A 75 18.15 0.78 0.75
C ILE A 75 19.30 1.77 0.65
N GLN A 76 19.19 2.89 1.37
CA GLN A 76 20.30 3.82 1.57
C GLN A 76 20.19 4.51 2.93
N HIS A 77 21.34 4.68 3.58
CA HIS A 77 21.51 5.57 4.74
C HIS A 77 22.91 6.15 4.72
N THR A 78 23.04 7.43 4.37
CA THR A 78 24.36 8.09 4.20
C THR A 78 25.07 8.41 5.51
N ASN A 79 24.36 8.37 6.64
CA ASN A 79 24.85 8.79 7.95
C ASN A 79 24.91 7.65 8.98
N GLY A 80 24.93 6.39 8.53
CA GLY A 80 25.00 5.24 9.44
C GLY A 80 24.47 3.96 8.81
N SER A 81 24.13 2.98 9.63
CA SER A 81 23.58 1.70 9.23
C SER A 81 22.05 1.68 9.22
N VAL A 82 21.45 0.61 8.71
CA VAL A 82 20.00 0.42 8.66
C VAL A 82 19.59 -0.72 9.55
N GLY A 83 18.65 -0.45 10.45
CA GLY A 83 17.94 -1.44 11.26
C GLY A 83 16.66 -1.91 10.60
N ALA A 84 16.17 -3.08 11.03
CA ALA A 84 14.83 -3.54 10.69
C ALA A 84 14.25 -4.46 11.75
N TYR A 85 12.91 -4.47 11.84
CA TYR A 85 12.17 -5.37 12.71
C TYR A 85 10.73 -5.54 12.23
N VAL A 86 10.02 -6.53 12.78
CA VAL A 86 8.58 -6.72 12.55
C VAL A 86 7.83 -6.11 13.72
N GLU A 87 6.94 -5.16 13.45
CA GLU A 87 6.12 -4.52 14.50
C GLU A 87 5.28 -5.55 15.24
N GLY A 88 5.37 -5.55 16.57
CA GLY A 88 4.71 -6.56 17.42
C GLY A 88 5.30 -7.98 17.34
N GLY A 89 6.41 -8.16 16.62
CA GLY A 89 7.07 -9.45 16.41
C GLY A 89 6.54 -10.22 15.20
N PRO A 90 7.18 -11.36 14.85
CA PRO A 90 6.78 -12.19 13.71
C PRO A 90 5.34 -12.69 13.84
N GLN A 91 4.46 -12.23 12.94
CA GLN A 91 3.06 -12.63 12.92
C GLN A 91 2.90 -13.92 12.11
N PRO A 92 2.12 -14.92 12.62
CA PRO A 92 1.83 -16.13 11.86
C PRO A 92 0.70 -15.90 10.86
N LEU A 93 0.55 -16.79 9.89
CA LEU A 93 -0.67 -16.93 9.13
C LEU A 93 -1.79 -17.45 10.04
N PHE A 94 -2.96 -16.80 9.98
CA PHE A 94 -4.11 -17.03 10.84
C PHE A 94 -5.37 -17.31 10.04
N ASN A 95 -6.18 -18.28 10.45
CA ASN A 95 -7.44 -18.68 9.81
C ASN A 95 -8.69 -18.48 10.68
N GLY A 96 -8.58 -17.71 11.77
CA GLY A 96 -9.65 -17.55 12.77
C GLY A 96 -9.51 -18.50 13.99
N ASN A 97 -8.60 -19.50 13.94
CA ASN A 97 -8.35 -20.43 15.03
C ASN A 97 -6.87 -20.35 15.49
N ALA A 98 -6.63 -19.88 16.70
CA ALA A 98 -5.28 -19.70 17.24
C ALA A 98 -4.47 -20.99 17.38
N THR A 99 -5.13 -22.16 17.45
CA THR A 99 -4.44 -23.46 17.53
C THR A 99 -3.98 -23.96 16.16
N GLN A 100 -4.38 -23.29 15.07
CA GLN A 100 -4.08 -23.67 13.70
C GLN A 100 -3.12 -22.68 13.01
N ASN A 101 -2.48 -21.80 13.76
CA ASN A 101 -1.53 -20.83 13.19
C ASN A 101 -0.38 -21.51 12.46
N ILE A 102 0.02 -20.94 11.31
CA ILE A 102 1.22 -21.35 10.57
C ILE A 102 2.29 -20.30 10.80
N PRO A 103 3.39 -20.60 11.50
CA PRO A 103 4.45 -19.67 11.76
C PRO A 103 5.08 -19.11 10.47
N LEU A 104 5.36 -17.81 10.47
CA LEU A 104 6.14 -17.14 9.42
C LEU A 104 7.50 -16.73 9.95
N THR A 105 8.52 -16.90 9.11
CA THR A 105 9.87 -16.37 9.33
C THR A 105 10.10 -15.23 8.36
N TYR A 106 10.52 -14.10 8.89
CA TYR A 106 10.84 -12.90 8.12
C TYR A 106 12.35 -12.74 8.08
N THR A 107 12.92 -12.61 6.90
CA THR A 107 14.36 -12.35 6.74
C THR A 107 14.59 -11.14 5.86
N PHE A 108 15.53 -10.30 6.23
CA PHE A 108 15.97 -9.18 5.41
C PHE A 108 17.50 -9.20 5.29
N ASN A 109 17.99 -9.14 4.07
CA ASN A 109 19.43 -9.23 3.80
C ASN A 109 20.08 -10.44 4.49
N GLY A 110 19.38 -11.58 4.51
CA GLY A 110 19.81 -12.84 5.17
C GLY A 110 19.71 -12.84 6.71
N LYS A 111 19.33 -11.73 7.35
CA LYS A 111 19.13 -11.66 8.81
C LYS A 111 17.66 -11.88 9.17
N THR A 112 17.40 -12.76 10.14
CA THR A 112 16.03 -13.03 10.62
C THR A 112 15.52 -11.88 11.46
N LEU A 113 14.39 -11.30 11.07
CA LEU A 113 13.75 -10.21 11.78
C LEU A 113 12.96 -10.71 12.99
N THR A 114 13.01 -9.95 14.07
CA THR A 114 12.27 -10.15 15.32
C THR A 114 11.37 -8.95 15.61
N GLY A 115 10.77 -8.88 16.80
CA GLY A 115 10.05 -7.67 17.25
C GLY A 115 10.96 -6.55 17.76
N VAL A 116 12.28 -6.70 17.66
CA VAL A 116 13.26 -5.70 18.13
C VAL A 116 14.15 -5.33 16.95
N SER A 117 14.41 -4.03 16.80
CA SER A 117 15.31 -3.52 15.77
C SER A 117 16.69 -4.14 15.89
N GLN A 118 17.25 -4.56 14.77
CA GLN A 118 18.60 -5.05 14.64
C GLN A 118 19.20 -4.54 13.33
N GLU A 119 20.50 -4.31 13.31
CA GLU A 119 21.18 -3.90 12.09
C GLU A 119 21.07 -4.97 11.00
N VAL A 120 20.53 -4.61 9.84
CA VAL A 120 20.37 -5.49 8.67
C VAL A 120 21.27 -5.10 7.51
N VAL A 121 21.67 -3.83 7.44
CA VAL A 121 22.65 -3.30 6.48
C VAL A 121 23.66 -2.46 7.22
N GLY A 122 24.95 -2.75 7.03
CA GLY A 122 26.04 -2.02 7.67
C GLY A 122 26.22 -0.61 7.10
N ASP A 123 26.92 0.24 7.85
CA ASP A 123 27.17 1.65 7.48
C ASP A 123 27.85 1.82 6.12
N THR A 124 28.86 1.00 5.83
CA THR A 124 29.61 1.09 4.56
C THR A 124 28.73 0.75 3.37
N GLU A 125 27.90 -0.28 3.51
CA GLU A 125 27.01 -0.76 2.45
C GLU A 125 25.84 0.21 2.23
N SER A 126 25.23 0.69 3.32
CA SER A 126 24.10 1.61 3.27
C SER A 126 24.47 2.99 2.70
N ASN A 127 25.69 3.47 2.96
CA ASN A 127 26.15 4.76 2.46
C ASN A 127 26.18 4.83 0.92
N GLY A 128 26.60 3.74 0.28
CA GLY A 128 26.62 3.62 -1.18
C GLY A 128 25.24 3.35 -1.81
N GLY A 129 24.30 2.96 -1.01
CA GLY A 129 23.04 2.38 -1.46
C GLY A 129 23.19 0.95 -1.97
N MET A 130 22.25 0.09 -1.59
CA MET A 130 22.25 -1.30 -2.01
C MET A 130 20.84 -1.84 -2.22
N ARG A 131 20.75 -2.99 -2.87
CA ARG A 131 19.52 -3.80 -2.93
C ARG A 131 19.61 -4.97 -1.98
N ALA A 132 18.57 -5.16 -1.19
CA ALA A 132 18.44 -6.28 -0.26
C ALA A 132 17.08 -6.94 -0.39
N GLU A 133 17.05 -8.24 -0.16
CA GLU A 133 15.83 -9.02 -0.26
C GLU A 133 15.11 -9.08 1.10
N LEU A 134 13.81 -8.75 1.10
CA LEU A 134 12.87 -9.18 2.12
C LEU A 134 12.26 -10.51 1.68
N ARG A 135 12.39 -11.56 2.50
CA ARG A 135 11.81 -12.87 2.25
C ARG A 135 10.96 -13.29 3.44
N ILE A 136 9.77 -13.80 3.15
CA ILE A 136 8.83 -14.33 4.12
C ILE A 136 8.58 -15.80 3.79
N THR A 137 8.96 -16.68 4.73
CA THR A 137 8.85 -18.12 4.57
C THR A 137 7.88 -18.67 5.58
N ALA A 138 6.97 -19.55 5.16
CA ALA A 138 6.02 -20.21 6.03
C ALA A 138 6.57 -21.57 6.52
N ALA A 139 6.28 -21.92 7.77
CA ALA A 139 6.45 -23.28 8.21
C ALA A 139 5.59 -24.24 7.37
N LYS A 140 6.02 -25.49 7.21
CA LYS A 140 5.25 -26.49 6.47
C LYS A 140 3.90 -26.73 7.18
N PRO A 141 2.76 -26.52 6.48
CA PRO A 141 1.45 -26.81 7.03
C PRO A 141 1.28 -28.28 7.42
N THR A 142 0.59 -28.54 8.50
CA THR A 142 0.18 -29.88 8.89
C THR A 142 -1.06 -30.32 8.12
N THR A 143 -1.41 -31.61 8.18
CA THR A 143 -2.59 -32.16 7.49
C THR A 143 -3.92 -31.61 8.01
N THR A 144 -3.94 -31.01 9.21
CA THR A 144 -5.13 -30.41 9.82
C THR A 144 -5.25 -28.91 9.52
N GLN A 145 -4.17 -28.29 9.07
CA GLN A 145 -4.13 -26.85 8.71
C GLN A 145 -4.64 -26.66 7.28
N VAL A 146 -5.95 -26.56 7.14
CA VAL A 146 -6.64 -26.38 5.84
C VAL A 146 -7.47 -25.09 5.83
N GLY A 147 -7.72 -24.53 4.66
CA GLY A 147 -8.56 -23.35 4.48
C GLY A 147 -7.77 -22.09 4.08
N LEU A 148 -8.40 -20.95 4.23
CA LEU A 148 -7.81 -19.64 3.93
C LEU A 148 -7.09 -19.11 5.17
N TYR A 149 -5.85 -18.69 4.97
CA TYR A 149 -5.00 -18.07 5.97
C TYR A 149 -4.61 -16.67 5.53
N ALA A 150 -4.48 -15.75 6.47
CA ALA A 150 -4.03 -14.38 6.22
C ALA A 150 -3.08 -13.89 7.32
N ALA A 151 -2.22 -12.94 6.97
CA ALA A 151 -1.39 -12.16 7.89
C ALA A 151 -1.18 -10.75 7.31
N ASN A 152 -1.06 -9.75 8.18
CA ASN A 152 -0.76 -8.36 7.79
C ASN A 152 0.45 -7.85 8.60
N PRO A 153 1.64 -8.39 8.38
CA PRO A 153 2.83 -7.94 9.08
C PRO A 153 3.22 -6.53 8.63
N VAL A 154 3.76 -5.75 9.56
CA VAL A 154 4.40 -4.47 9.28
C VAL A 154 5.90 -4.63 9.54
N VAL A 155 6.72 -4.45 8.51
CA VAL A 155 8.18 -4.39 8.64
C VAL A 155 8.59 -2.93 8.74
N ILE A 156 9.30 -2.60 9.81
CA ILE A 156 9.82 -1.25 10.06
C ILE A 156 11.30 -1.24 9.79
N PHE A 157 11.74 -0.25 9.00
CA PHE A 157 13.14 0.07 8.77
C PHE A 157 13.47 1.35 9.52
N ASP A 158 14.57 1.37 10.23
CA ASP A 158 15.04 2.51 11.01
C ASP A 158 16.49 2.87 10.68
N ALA A 159 16.75 4.17 10.72
CA ALA A 159 18.08 4.73 10.55
C ALA A 159 18.85 4.61 11.86
N ILE A 160 19.96 3.87 11.86
CA ILE A 160 20.89 3.77 12.99
C ILE A 160 22.03 4.75 12.74
N PRO A 161 22.12 5.88 13.48
CA PRO A 161 23.15 6.88 13.26
C PRO A 161 24.55 6.32 13.50
N ARG A 162 25.52 6.80 12.71
CA ARG A 162 26.94 6.54 12.98
C ARG A 162 27.33 7.17 14.32
N ILE A 163 27.91 6.38 15.20
CA ILE A 163 28.47 6.89 16.45
C ILE A 163 29.82 7.56 16.10
N PRO A 164 30.01 8.82 16.49
CA PRO A 164 31.27 9.55 16.21
C PRO A 164 32.45 8.95 16.93
#